data_b6934df6d10ff7738cf444eca564645a
#
_entry.id   b6934df6d10ff7738cf444eca564645a
#
_cell.length_a   1.000
_cell.length_b   1.000
_cell.length_c   1.000
_cell.angle_alpha   90.00
_cell.angle_beta   90.00
_cell.angle_gamma   90.00
#
_symmetry.space_group_name_H-M   'P 1'
#
loop_
_entity.id
_entity.type
_entity.pdbx_description
1 polymer ?
#
loop_
_entity_poly.entity_id
_entity_poly.type
_entity_poly.pdbx_seq_one_letter_code
_entity_poly.pdbx_strand_id
1 'polypeptide(L)'
;MTRTGTAKPALDHVQDMLTNVVYHKELPFYAVLMDTWYATKDLLLFIEGLEKIYYCPLRDNRSVDDSGGAQPYRRIDSLAWSETELQHGKRIKIKGFPQDYKVQCFRVVVSTHRTDYVVTNDRTQDSTAATQKACGFRWKIEQLHREGKQVTGLERCECRKARIQRNHIACALLVWVRLKALAVETGRTVYQLKHGLLDDYLIQQLQHPALKMALV
;
A
#
# COMPACT_ATOMS: atom_id res chain seq x y z
N MET A 1 -31.35 22.41 -6.58
CA MET A 1 -30.18 22.11 -7.44
C MET A 1 -29.47 20.88 -6.90
N THR A 2 -29.81 19.75 -7.43
CA THR A 2 -29.19 18.43 -7.11
C THR A 2 -27.88 18.32 -7.89
N ARG A 3 -26.73 18.45 -7.19
CA ARG A 3 -25.44 18.08 -7.75
C ARG A 3 -25.39 16.56 -7.88
N THR A 4 -25.72 16.03 -9.04
CA THR A 4 -25.33 14.68 -9.49
C THR A 4 -23.83 14.69 -9.77
N GLY A 5 -23.01 14.66 -8.74
CA GLY A 5 -21.59 14.44 -8.88
C GLY A 5 -21.37 12.98 -9.21
N THR A 6 -21.06 12.65 -10.47
CA THR A 6 -20.50 11.34 -10.84
C THR A 6 -19.26 11.12 -10.01
N ALA A 7 -19.26 10.03 -9.22
CA ALA A 7 -18.12 9.70 -8.38
C ALA A 7 -16.87 9.53 -9.28
N LYS A 8 -15.79 10.22 -8.96
CA LYS A 8 -14.53 10.13 -9.70
C LYS A 8 -14.04 8.68 -9.68
N PRO A 9 -13.55 8.13 -10.80
CA PRO A 9 -12.96 6.79 -10.82
C PRO A 9 -11.85 6.62 -9.78
N ALA A 10 -11.74 5.45 -9.18
CA ALA A 10 -10.79 5.21 -8.09
C ALA A 10 -9.32 5.45 -8.51
N LEU A 11 -8.97 5.13 -9.75
CA LEU A 11 -7.61 5.37 -10.28
C LEU A 11 -7.28 6.86 -10.42
N ASP A 12 -8.25 7.69 -10.79
CA ASP A 12 -8.07 9.15 -10.87
C ASP A 12 -7.82 9.75 -9.48
N HIS A 13 -8.46 9.21 -8.44
CA HIS A 13 -8.15 9.60 -7.06
C HIS A 13 -6.71 9.26 -6.67
N VAL A 14 -6.20 8.10 -7.10
CA VAL A 14 -4.80 7.73 -6.85
C VAL A 14 -3.84 8.69 -7.56
N GLN A 15 -4.12 9.06 -8.80
CA GLN A 15 -3.31 10.04 -9.53
C GLN A 15 -3.31 11.41 -8.85
N ASP A 16 -4.49 11.90 -8.39
CA ASP A 16 -4.58 13.16 -7.63
C ASP A 16 -3.78 13.08 -6.32
N MET A 17 -3.86 11.96 -5.60
CA MET A 17 -3.11 11.76 -4.37
C MET A 17 -1.60 11.78 -4.62
N LEU A 18 -1.13 11.09 -5.66
CA LEU A 18 0.28 11.07 -6.03
C LEU A 18 0.77 12.46 -6.46
N THR A 19 -0.01 13.17 -7.29
CA THR A 19 0.28 14.55 -7.69
C THR A 19 0.42 15.46 -6.46
N ASN A 20 -0.52 15.35 -5.53
CA ASN A 20 -0.51 16.14 -4.29
C ASN A 20 0.72 15.83 -3.44
N VAL A 21 1.05 14.55 -3.29
CA VAL A 21 2.20 14.11 -2.48
C VAL A 21 3.52 14.56 -3.08
N VAL A 22 3.65 14.53 -4.41
CA VAL A 22 4.89 14.90 -5.12
C VAL A 22 5.05 16.44 -5.18
N TYR A 23 4.03 17.16 -5.66
CA TYR A 23 4.17 18.57 -6.02
C TYR A 23 3.70 19.57 -4.96
N HIS A 24 2.77 19.19 -4.08
CA HIS A 24 2.25 20.12 -3.08
C HIS A 24 2.76 19.83 -1.67
N LYS A 25 2.99 18.56 -1.35
CA LYS A 25 3.49 18.14 -0.03
C LYS A 25 4.97 17.82 -0.04
N GLU A 26 5.55 17.65 -1.20
CA GLU A 26 6.98 17.35 -1.41
C GLU A 26 7.49 16.23 -0.48
N LEU A 27 6.66 15.20 -0.26
CA LEU A 27 7.04 14.10 0.64
C LEU A 27 8.20 13.30 0.02
N PRO A 28 9.26 13.04 0.77
CA PRO A 28 10.38 12.26 0.27
C PRO A 28 10.01 10.77 0.24
N PHE A 29 9.70 10.25 -0.96
CA PHE A 29 9.55 8.82 -1.18
C PHE A 29 10.24 8.41 -2.48
N TYR A 30 10.74 7.18 -2.47
CA TYR A 30 11.50 6.62 -3.58
C TYR A 30 10.60 5.82 -4.53
N ALA A 31 9.71 4.98 -3.98
CA ALA A 31 8.92 4.07 -4.77
C ALA A 31 7.46 4.00 -4.32
N VAL A 32 6.59 3.68 -5.27
CA VAL A 32 5.17 3.39 -5.07
C VAL A 32 4.96 1.89 -5.10
N LEU A 33 4.45 1.34 -4.01
CA LEU A 33 4.13 -0.07 -3.89
C LEU A 33 2.62 -0.25 -4.09
N MET A 34 2.25 -1.16 -4.97
CA MET A 34 0.85 -1.34 -5.37
C MET A 34 0.42 -2.80 -5.31
N ASP A 35 -0.89 -3.01 -5.35
CA ASP A 35 -1.52 -4.30 -5.56
C ASP A 35 -1.77 -4.54 -7.07
N THR A 36 -2.02 -5.79 -7.46
CA THR A 36 -2.39 -6.20 -8.82
C THR A 36 -3.58 -5.43 -9.39
N TRP A 37 -4.48 -4.93 -8.55
CA TRP A 37 -5.64 -4.16 -8.96
C TRP A 37 -5.24 -2.82 -9.60
N TYR A 38 -4.12 -2.25 -9.16
CA TYR A 38 -3.57 -0.99 -9.68
C TYR A 38 -2.66 -1.16 -10.91
N ALA A 39 -2.43 -2.39 -11.40
CA ALA A 39 -1.55 -2.70 -12.52
C ALA A 39 -2.15 -2.27 -13.89
N THR A 40 -2.54 -1.01 -14.00
CA THR A 40 -3.06 -0.44 -15.25
C THR A 40 -1.97 0.33 -15.99
N LYS A 41 -2.05 0.31 -17.32
CA LYS A 41 -1.12 1.05 -18.18
C LYS A 41 -1.03 2.52 -17.76
N ASP A 42 -2.19 3.17 -17.62
CA ASP A 42 -2.25 4.62 -17.41
C ASP A 42 -1.63 5.01 -16.07
N LEU A 43 -1.87 4.23 -15.01
CA LEU A 43 -1.27 4.50 -13.70
C LEU A 43 0.24 4.25 -13.68
N LEU A 44 0.71 3.14 -14.29
CA LEU A 44 2.15 2.83 -14.31
C LEU A 44 2.94 3.88 -15.11
N LEU A 45 2.43 4.30 -16.27
CA LEU A 45 3.04 5.37 -17.07
C LEU A 45 2.94 6.73 -16.35
N PHE A 46 1.86 6.99 -15.63
CA PHE A 46 1.71 8.21 -14.83
C PHE A 46 2.77 8.28 -13.72
N ILE A 47 3.00 7.19 -12.98
CA ILE A 47 4.02 7.14 -11.92
C ILE A 47 5.42 7.37 -12.49
N GLU A 48 5.72 6.79 -13.66
CA GLU A 48 6.98 7.04 -14.35
C GLU A 48 7.12 8.50 -14.78
N GLY A 49 6.04 9.12 -15.28
CA GLY A 49 6.01 10.56 -15.59
C GLY A 49 6.23 11.47 -14.38
N LEU A 50 6.01 10.98 -13.17
CA LEU A 50 6.36 11.65 -11.91
C LEU A 50 7.82 11.41 -11.50
N GLU A 51 8.63 10.75 -12.33
CA GLU A 51 10.01 10.35 -12.01
C GLU A 51 10.08 9.48 -10.74
N LYS A 52 9.07 8.66 -10.51
CA LYS A 52 9.01 7.74 -9.38
C LYS A 52 9.10 6.30 -9.85
N ILE A 53 9.71 5.47 -9.00
CA ILE A 53 9.76 4.03 -9.20
C ILE A 53 8.46 3.41 -8.72
N TYR A 54 8.05 2.31 -9.34
CA TYR A 54 6.97 1.49 -8.84
C TYR A 54 7.38 0.02 -8.73
N TYR A 55 6.75 -0.70 -7.81
CA TYR A 55 6.72 -2.15 -7.76
C TYR A 55 5.27 -2.59 -7.73
N CYS A 56 4.87 -3.35 -8.74
CA CYS A 56 3.48 -3.77 -8.93
C CYS A 56 3.42 -5.24 -9.36
N PRO A 57 2.76 -6.13 -8.61
CA PRO A 57 2.50 -7.47 -9.09
C PRO A 57 1.47 -7.43 -10.23
N LEU A 58 1.73 -8.21 -11.28
CA LEU A 58 0.78 -8.43 -12.38
C LEU A 58 -0.07 -9.66 -12.08
N ARG A 59 -1.26 -9.71 -12.69
CA ARG A 59 -2.06 -10.93 -12.72
C ARG A 59 -1.36 -11.97 -13.58
N ASP A 60 -1.47 -13.23 -13.20
CA ASP A 60 -0.89 -14.40 -13.88
C ASP A 60 -1.28 -14.55 -15.36
N ASN A 61 -2.48 -14.08 -15.71
CA ASN A 61 -3.01 -14.10 -17.08
C ASN A 61 -2.61 -12.89 -17.92
N ARG A 62 -1.73 -11.99 -17.42
CA ARG A 62 -1.31 -10.80 -18.17
C ARG A 62 -0.51 -11.19 -19.39
N SER A 63 -0.88 -10.64 -20.56
CA SER A 63 -0.18 -10.87 -21.82
C SER A 63 1.10 -10.05 -21.89
N VAL A 64 2.22 -10.73 -22.08
CA VAL A 64 3.57 -10.14 -22.12
C VAL A 64 4.42 -10.77 -23.22
N ASP A 65 5.50 -10.10 -23.59
CA ASP A 65 6.52 -10.55 -24.52
C ASP A 65 7.90 -10.38 -23.88
N ASP A 66 8.68 -11.45 -23.82
CA ASP A 66 10.07 -11.50 -23.36
C ASP A 66 11.06 -11.81 -24.50
N SER A 67 10.56 -11.98 -25.74
CA SER A 67 11.34 -12.33 -26.92
C SER A 67 11.82 -11.13 -27.75
N GLY A 68 11.43 -9.91 -27.34
CA GLY A 68 11.73 -8.69 -28.10
C GLY A 68 10.94 -8.54 -29.40
N GLY A 69 9.77 -9.21 -29.49
CA GLY A 69 8.91 -9.18 -30.68
C GLY A 69 9.09 -10.36 -31.62
N ALA A 70 9.99 -11.30 -31.31
CA ALA A 70 10.21 -12.51 -32.11
C ALA A 70 9.08 -13.53 -31.97
N GLN A 71 8.32 -13.47 -30.88
CA GLN A 71 7.21 -14.37 -30.61
C GLN A 71 5.92 -13.58 -30.27
N PRO A 72 4.72 -14.16 -30.45
CA PRO A 72 3.48 -13.53 -30.06
C PRO A 72 3.40 -13.38 -28.52
N TYR A 73 2.62 -12.39 -28.07
CA TYR A 73 2.34 -12.20 -26.64
C TYR A 73 1.76 -13.47 -26.02
N ARG A 74 2.27 -13.84 -24.86
CA ARG A 74 1.82 -14.99 -24.07
C ARG A 74 1.54 -14.60 -22.63
N ARG A 75 0.88 -15.47 -21.89
CA ARG A 75 0.59 -15.22 -20.48
C ARG A 75 1.89 -15.19 -19.66
N ILE A 76 1.96 -14.33 -18.66
CA ILE A 76 3.16 -14.18 -17.83
C ILE A 76 3.48 -15.45 -17.03
N ASP A 77 2.46 -16.21 -16.60
CA ASP A 77 2.61 -17.47 -15.88
C ASP A 77 3.17 -18.61 -16.78
N SER A 78 3.06 -18.49 -18.10
CA SER A 78 3.59 -19.46 -19.06
C SER A 78 5.03 -19.17 -19.51
N LEU A 79 5.66 -18.10 -19.00
CA LEU A 79 7.03 -17.76 -19.35
C LEU A 79 8.01 -18.81 -18.80
N ALA A 80 8.97 -19.20 -19.62
CA ALA A 80 10.13 -19.96 -19.15
C ALA A 80 11.09 -19.03 -18.38
N TRP A 81 11.71 -19.54 -17.34
CA TRP A 81 12.66 -18.82 -16.50
C TRP A 81 13.93 -19.66 -16.33
N SER A 82 15.07 -19.12 -16.74
CA SER A 82 16.38 -19.69 -16.40
C SER A 82 16.74 -19.40 -14.95
N GLU A 83 17.72 -20.10 -14.40
CA GLU A 83 18.21 -19.86 -13.03
C GLU A 83 18.70 -18.42 -12.85
N THR A 84 19.39 -17.88 -13.84
CA THR A 84 19.86 -16.48 -13.84
C THR A 84 18.69 -15.52 -13.82
N GLU A 85 17.66 -15.75 -14.62
CA GLU A 85 16.44 -14.90 -14.64
C GLU A 85 15.60 -15.02 -13.37
N LEU A 86 15.64 -16.17 -12.68
CA LEU A 86 15.02 -16.31 -11.37
C LEU A 86 15.71 -15.45 -10.30
N GLN A 87 17.02 -15.23 -10.43
CA GLN A 87 17.78 -14.40 -9.50
C GLN A 87 17.73 -12.92 -9.85
N HIS A 88 17.88 -12.60 -11.14
CA HIS A 88 18.07 -11.22 -11.61
C HIS A 88 16.86 -10.61 -12.31
N GLY A 89 15.77 -11.37 -12.46
CA GLY A 89 14.61 -10.95 -13.24
C GLY A 89 14.90 -10.94 -14.74
N LYS A 90 13.92 -10.54 -15.53
CA LYS A 90 14.04 -10.34 -16.96
C LYS A 90 13.23 -9.16 -17.47
N ARG A 91 13.66 -8.61 -18.61
CA ARG A 91 12.93 -7.53 -19.26
C ARG A 91 11.76 -8.11 -20.07
N ILE A 92 10.59 -7.55 -19.85
CA ILE A 92 9.38 -7.90 -20.58
C ILE A 92 8.70 -6.66 -21.14
N LYS A 93 7.94 -6.86 -22.21
CA LYS A 93 6.99 -5.90 -22.76
C LYS A 93 5.58 -6.31 -22.39
N ILE A 94 4.80 -5.42 -21.83
CA ILE A 94 3.40 -5.69 -21.48
C ILE A 94 2.53 -5.30 -22.67
N LYS A 95 1.59 -6.15 -23.07
CA LYS A 95 0.66 -5.88 -24.17
C LYS A 95 -0.14 -4.60 -23.91
N GLY A 96 -0.21 -3.73 -24.93
CA GLY A 96 -0.92 -2.45 -24.85
C GLY A 96 -0.10 -1.27 -24.33
N PHE A 97 1.13 -1.50 -23.88
CA PHE A 97 2.07 -0.42 -23.52
C PHE A 97 2.77 0.16 -24.79
N PRO A 98 3.41 1.35 -24.70
CA PRO A 98 4.16 1.92 -25.81
C PRO A 98 5.18 0.94 -26.38
N GLN A 99 5.53 1.11 -27.69
CA GLN A 99 6.31 0.12 -28.43
C GLN A 99 7.65 -0.21 -27.78
N ASP A 100 8.36 0.81 -27.29
CA ASP A 100 9.70 0.66 -26.73
C ASP A 100 9.71 0.56 -25.19
N TYR A 101 8.52 0.51 -24.58
CA TYR A 101 8.39 0.45 -23.14
C TYR A 101 8.57 -0.97 -22.61
N LYS A 102 9.69 -1.23 -21.97
CA LYS A 102 10.00 -2.49 -21.31
C LYS A 102 10.19 -2.28 -19.83
N VAL A 103 9.69 -3.21 -19.02
CA VAL A 103 9.83 -3.24 -17.57
C VAL A 103 10.67 -4.42 -17.11
N GLN A 104 11.30 -4.29 -15.98
CA GLN A 104 11.95 -5.41 -15.31
C GLN A 104 10.87 -6.23 -14.60
N CYS A 105 10.89 -7.54 -14.78
CA CYS A 105 9.94 -8.48 -14.20
C CYS A 105 10.68 -9.50 -13.34
N PHE A 106 10.16 -9.74 -12.14
CA PHE A 106 10.67 -10.70 -11.19
C PHE A 106 9.61 -11.74 -10.86
N ARG A 107 10.01 -13.01 -10.83
CA ARG A 107 9.16 -14.11 -10.37
C ARG A 107 9.43 -14.35 -8.89
N VAL A 108 8.50 -13.94 -8.03
CA VAL A 108 8.61 -14.02 -6.58
C VAL A 108 7.73 -15.16 -6.06
N VAL A 109 8.33 -16.20 -5.51
CA VAL A 109 7.58 -17.28 -4.86
C VAL A 109 7.22 -16.85 -3.45
N VAL A 110 5.92 -16.62 -3.20
CA VAL A 110 5.39 -16.15 -1.91
C VAL A 110 5.02 -17.34 -1.00
N SER A 111 4.52 -18.42 -1.59
CA SER A 111 4.20 -19.67 -0.90
C SER A 111 4.22 -20.84 -1.88
N THR A 112 4.00 -22.07 -1.39
CA THR A 112 3.91 -23.27 -2.23
C THR A 112 2.83 -23.18 -3.32
N HIS A 113 1.80 -22.34 -3.12
CA HIS A 113 0.66 -22.22 -4.04
C HIS A 113 0.54 -20.83 -4.66
N ARG A 114 1.47 -19.90 -4.36
CA ARG A 114 1.39 -18.53 -4.84
C ARG A 114 2.73 -18.02 -5.36
N THR A 115 2.73 -17.64 -6.62
CA THR A 115 3.84 -16.92 -7.27
C THR A 115 3.31 -15.56 -7.71
N ASP A 116 4.00 -14.51 -7.35
CA ASP A 116 3.72 -13.15 -7.80
C ASP A 116 4.73 -12.77 -8.90
N TYR A 117 4.24 -12.15 -9.97
CA TYR A 117 5.07 -11.58 -11.05
C TYR A 117 5.14 -10.08 -10.85
N VAL A 118 6.21 -9.61 -10.23
CA VAL A 118 6.39 -8.20 -9.86
C VAL A 118 7.11 -7.46 -10.98
N VAL A 119 6.52 -6.36 -11.45
CA VAL A 119 7.17 -5.47 -12.43
C VAL A 119 7.56 -4.15 -11.81
N THR A 120 8.65 -3.59 -12.32
CA THR A 120 9.17 -2.29 -11.93
C THR A 120 9.77 -1.55 -13.16
N ASN A 121 9.69 -0.22 -13.13
CA ASN A 121 10.42 0.65 -14.07
C ASN A 121 11.86 0.94 -13.61
N ASP A 122 12.26 0.43 -12.45
CA ASP A 122 13.65 0.52 -11.98
C ASP A 122 14.55 -0.39 -12.83
N ARG A 123 15.30 0.23 -13.72
CA ARG A 123 16.23 -0.49 -14.61
C ARG A 123 17.51 -0.94 -13.92
N THR A 124 17.77 -0.43 -12.73
CA THR A 124 18.95 -0.79 -11.92
C THR A 124 18.67 -1.96 -10.99
N GLN A 125 17.38 -2.31 -10.80
CA GLN A 125 17.01 -3.44 -9.97
C GLN A 125 17.31 -4.76 -10.69
N ASP A 126 18.19 -5.54 -10.12
CA ASP A 126 18.67 -6.81 -10.66
C ASP A 126 18.58 -7.98 -9.66
N SER A 127 17.82 -7.80 -8.57
CA SER A 127 17.69 -8.82 -7.52
C SER A 127 16.24 -9.14 -7.18
N THR A 128 15.86 -10.40 -7.38
CA THR A 128 14.55 -10.93 -6.96
C THR A 128 14.37 -10.83 -5.45
N ALA A 129 15.40 -11.11 -4.67
CA ALA A 129 15.34 -11.01 -3.20
C ALA A 129 15.12 -9.57 -2.73
N ALA A 130 15.80 -8.60 -3.35
CA ALA A 130 15.60 -7.19 -3.04
C ALA A 130 14.20 -6.71 -3.44
N THR A 131 13.69 -7.15 -4.60
CA THR A 131 12.32 -6.88 -5.05
C THR A 131 11.29 -7.47 -4.09
N GLN A 132 11.48 -8.71 -3.65
CA GLN A 132 10.61 -9.35 -2.66
C GLN A 132 10.60 -8.57 -1.34
N LYS A 133 11.76 -8.13 -0.87
CA LYS A 133 11.89 -7.30 0.33
C LYS A 133 11.16 -5.96 0.16
N ALA A 134 11.33 -5.29 -0.99
CA ALA A 134 10.61 -4.04 -1.29
C ALA A 134 9.09 -4.24 -1.28
N CYS A 135 8.58 -5.28 -1.96
CA CYS A 135 7.15 -5.62 -1.95
C CYS A 135 6.64 -5.97 -0.56
N GLY A 136 7.49 -6.52 0.31
CA GLY A 136 7.15 -6.84 1.70
C GLY A 136 6.74 -5.61 2.51
N PHE A 137 7.23 -4.41 2.16
CA PHE A 137 6.80 -3.17 2.83
C PHE A 137 5.32 -2.85 2.59
N ARG A 138 4.70 -3.34 1.52
CA ARG A 138 3.26 -3.19 1.28
C ARG A 138 2.42 -3.73 2.43
N TRP A 139 2.89 -4.77 3.10
CA TRP A 139 2.21 -5.34 4.28
C TRP A 139 2.02 -4.34 5.43
N LYS A 140 2.81 -3.26 5.47
CA LYS A 140 2.66 -2.18 6.47
C LYS A 140 1.29 -1.49 6.39
N ILE A 141 0.68 -1.44 5.20
CA ILE A 141 -0.69 -0.91 5.01
C ILE A 141 -1.72 -1.81 5.72
N GLU A 142 -1.59 -3.12 5.59
CA GLU A 142 -2.49 -4.06 6.27
C GLU A 142 -2.32 -3.98 7.79
N GLN A 143 -1.09 -3.81 8.26
CA GLN A 143 -0.81 -3.56 9.67
C GLN A 143 -1.44 -2.24 10.14
N LEU A 144 -1.32 -1.14 9.38
CA LEU A 144 -1.97 0.14 9.67
C LEU A 144 -3.49 -0.03 9.81
N HIS A 145 -4.12 -0.70 8.85
CA HIS A 145 -5.56 -0.95 8.88
C HIS A 145 -5.98 -1.76 10.11
N ARG A 146 -5.25 -2.82 10.42
CA ARG A 146 -5.51 -3.67 11.60
C ARG A 146 -5.36 -2.88 12.89
N GLU A 147 -4.24 -2.20 13.08
CA GLU A 147 -3.98 -1.40 14.27
C GLU A 147 -4.98 -0.23 14.39
N GLY A 148 -5.27 0.47 13.29
CA GLY A 148 -6.27 1.55 13.27
C GLY A 148 -7.66 1.09 13.68
N LYS A 149 -8.11 -0.07 13.19
CA LYS A 149 -9.41 -0.65 13.58
C LYS A 149 -9.45 -1.08 15.03
N GLN A 150 -8.45 -1.81 15.50
CA GLN A 150 -8.44 -2.44 16.82
C GLN A 150 -8.03 -1.47 17.94
N VAL A 151 -7.15 -0.54 17.66
CA VAL A 151 -6.59 0.34 18.68
C VAL A 151 -7.32 1.67 18.77
N THR A 152 -7.62 2.30 17.62
CA THR A 152 -8.18 3.66 17.59
C THR A 152 -9.66 3.72 17.22
N GLY A 153 -10.28 2.61 16.89
CA GLY A 153 -11.69 2.56 16.51
C GLY A 153 -12.00 3.25 15.18
N LEU A 154 -11.08 3.21 14.21
CA LEU A 154 -11.20 3.86 12.91
C LEU A 154 -12.53 3.58 12.19
N GLU A 155 -13.10 2.39 12.36
CA GLU A 155 -14.37 1.97 11.74
C GLU A 155 -15.62 2.21 12.62
N ARG A 156 -15.47 2.77 13.82
CA ARG A 156 -16.56 2.92 14.78
C ARG A 156 -17.37 4.21 14.62
N CYS A 157 -17.18 4.96 13.54
CA CYS A 157 -17.94 6.18 13.30
C CYS A 157 -19.32 5.85 12.73
N GLU A 158 -20.37 6.00 13.52
CA GLU A 158 -21.76 5.80 13.12
C GLU A 158 -22.38 7.02 12.41
N CYS A 159 -21.67 8.13 12.34
CA CYS A 159 -22.18 9.37 11.73
C CYS A 159 -22.24 9.27 10.21
N ARG A 160 -23.37 9.66 9.63
CA ARG A 160 -23.59 9.68 8.17
C ARG A 160 -23.05 10.95 7.48
N LYS A 161 -22.73 12.00 8.22
CA LYS A 161 -22.22 13.24 7.64
C LYS A 161 -20.74 13.11 7.27
N ALA A 162 -20.41 13.30 5.99
CA ALA A 162 -19.06 13.14 5.45
C ALA A 162 -17.98 13.95 6.20
N ARG A 163 -18.31 15.17 6.66
CA ARG A 163 -17.38 15.98 7.46
C ARG A 163 -17.02 15.32 8.79
N ILE A 164 -18.01 14.73 9.48
CA ILE A 164 -17.79 14.08 10.78
C ILE A 164 -16.97 12.79 10.58
N GLN A 165 -17.30 12.01 9.55
CA GLN A 165 -16.51 10.80 9.21
C GLN A 165 -15.04 11.16 8.92
N ARG A 166 -14.78 12.20 8.11
CA ARG A 166 -13.41 12.64 7.84
C ARG A 166 -12.67 13.09 9.09
N ASN A 167 -13.32 13.83 9.98
CA ASN A 167 -12.72 14.25 11.23
C ASN A 167 -12.43 13.05 12.14
N HIS A 168 -13.35 12.09 12.25
CA HIS A 168 -13.14 10.86 13.01
C HIS A 168 -11.93 10.08 12.49
N ILE A 169 -11.85 9.87 11.18
CA ILE A 169 -10.72 9.18 10.53
C ILE A 169 -9.41 9.93 10.83
N ALA A 170 -9.40 11.26 10.68
CA ALA A 170 -8.21 12.07 10.95
C ALA A 170 -7.76 11.96 12.41
N CYS A 171 -8.69 12.01 13.36
CA CYS A 171 -8.38 11.83 14.78
C CYS A 171 -7.86 10.44 15.08
N ALA A 172 -8.49 9.40 14.53
CA ALA A 172 -8.06 8.01 14.70
C ALA A 172 -6.63 7.78 14.16
N LEU A 173 -6.31 8.32 12.99
CA LEU A 173 -4.97 8.26 12.41
C LEU A 173 -3.95 9.06 13.24
N LEU A 174 -4.31 10.23 13.75
CA LEU A 174 -3.43 11.03 14.61
C LEU A 174 -3.08 10.27 15.90
N VAL A 175 -4.06 9.65 16.54
CA VAL A 175 -3.86 8.81 17.73
C VAL A 175 -2.95 7.63 17.38
N TRP A 176 -3.20 6.96 16.25
CA TRP A 176 -2.35 5.84 15.80
C TRP A 176 -0.90 6.28 15.60
N VAL A 177 -0.65 7.42 14.92
CA VAL A 177 0.71 7.94 14.70
C VAL A 177 1.42 8.20 16.03
N ARG A 178 0.75 8.81 17.00
CA ARG A 178 1.32 9.07 18.33
C ARG A 178 1.64 7.78 19.10
N LEU A 179 0.72 6.82 19.09
CA LEU A 179 0.96 5.51 19.70
C LEU A 179 2.09 4.76 18.99
N LYS A 180 2.21 4.90 17.67
CA LYS A 180 3.29 4.26 16.92
C LYS A 180 4.66 4.87 17.23
N ALA A 181 4.75 6.19 17.34
CA ALA A 181 5.97 6.89 17.76
C ALA A 181 6.40 6.41 19.17
N LEU A 182 5.48 6.42 20.13
CA LEU A 182 5.75 5.96 21.48
C LEU A 182 6.12 4.47 21.54
N ALA A 183 5.52 3.64 20.67
CA ALA A 183 5.86 2.22 20.56
C ALA A 183 7.32 2.01 20.11
N VAL A 184 7.80 2.84 19.18
CA VAL A 184 9.21 2.81 18.72
C VAL A 184 10.15 3.26 19.86
N GLU A 185 9.81 4.35 20.56
CA GLU A 185 10.62 4.87 21.65
C GLU A 185 10.73 3.90 22.84
N THR A 186 9.63 3.21 23.16
CA THR A 186 9.56 2.34 24.34
C THR A 186 9.83 0.87 24.09
N GLY A 187 10.00 0.47 22.81
CA GLY A 187 10.13 -0.94 22.41
C GLY A 187 8.87 -1.77 22.65
N ARG A 188 7.72 -1.14 22.92
CA ARG A 188 6.43 -1.81 23.15
C ARG A 188 5.61 -1.86 21.86
N THR A 189 4.61 -2.73 21.82
CA THR A 189 3.59 -2.72 20.75
C THR A 189 2.52 -1.66 21.03
N VAL A 190 1.85 -1.18 19.98
CA VAL A 190 0.70 -0.25 20.13
C VAL A 190 -0.43 -0.84 20.99
N TYR A 191 -0.56 -2.16 21.00
CA TYR A 191 -1.54 -2.87 21.84
C TYR A 191 -1.18 -2.81 23.32
N GLN A 192 0.08 -3.07 23.68
CA GLN A 192 0.57 -2.96 25.05
C GLN A 192 0.43 -1.53 25.57
N LEU A 193 0.74 -0.53 24.74
CA LEU A 193 0.56 0.88 25.13
C LEU A 193 -0.91 1.21 25.36
N LYS A 194 -1.82 0.78 24.49
CA LYS A 194 -3.26 1.00 24.68
C LYS A 194 -3.76 0.38 25.99
N HIS A 195 -3.37 -0.84 26.29
CA HIS A 195 -3.78 -1.52 27.52
C HIS A 195 -3.23 -0.78 28.74
N GLY A 196 -1.94 -0.42 28.76
CA GLY A 196 -1.34 0.33 29.87
C GLY A 196 -2.03 1.67 30.11
N LEU A 197 -2.29 2.45 29.06
CA LEU A 197 -3.03 3.72 29.19
C LEU A 197 -4.46 3.54 29.71
N LEU A 198 -5.13 2.48 29.35
CA LEU A 198 -6.47 2.16 29.85
C LEU A 198 -6.42 1.75 31.31
N ASP A 199 -5.48 0.90 31.69
CA ASP A 199 -5.29 0.45 33.07
C ASP A 199 -4.97 1.63 33.99
N ASP A 200 -4.04 2.51 33.59
CA ASP A 200 -3.69 3.73 34.34
C ASP A 200 -4.90 4.65 34.50
N TYR A 201 -5.70 4.83 33.43
CA TYR A 201 -6.93 5.62 33.48
C TYR A 201 -7.96 5.01 34.43
N LEU A 202 -8.18 3.70 34.38
CA LEU A 202 -9.13 3.02 35.24
C LEU A 202 -8.69 3.09 36.73
N ILE A 203 -7.41 2.89 37.02
CA ILE A 203 -6.86 3.03 38.35
C ILE A 203 -7.10 4.45 38.87
N GLN A 204 -6.83 5.46 38.04
CA GLN A 204 -7.06 6.86 38.39
C GLN A 204 -8.53 7.16 38.67
N GLN A 205 -9.45 6.62 37.85
CA GLN A 205 -10.90 6.79 38.06
C GLN A 205 -11.41 6.06 39.31
N LEU A 206 -10.82 4.93 39.67
CA LEU A 206 -11.14 4.23 40.94
C LEU A 206 -10.63 4.95 42.16
N GLN A 207 -9.43 5.53 42.09
CA GLN A 207 -8.86 6.31 43.19
C GLN A 207 -9.51 7.70 43.35
N HIS A 208 -9.84 8.34 42.24
CA HIS A 208 -10.40 9.69 42.15
C HIS A 208 -11.59 9.73 41.16
N PRO A 209 -12.74 9.19 41.56
CA PRO A 209 -13.90 9.11 40.63
C PRO A 209 -14.39 10.51 40.26
N ALA A 210 -14.47 10.76 38.92
CA ALA A 210 -15.03 12.02 38.40
C ALA A 210 -16.53 12.15 38.67
N LEU A 211 -17.23 11.04 38.84
CA LEU A 211 -18.64 10.96 39.19
C LEU A 211 -18.76 10.38 40.61
N LYS A 212 -19.18 11.20 41.58
CA LYS A 212 -19.57 10.72 42.92
C LYS A 212 -20.92 10.06 42.79
N MET A 213 -20.97 8.74 42.87
CA MET A 213 -22.26 8.05 43.04
C MET A 213 -22.81 8.44 44.42
N ALA A 214 -23.92 9.16 44.45
CA ALA A 214 -24.73 9.27 45.63
C ALA A 214 -25.33 7.90 45.90
N LEU A 215 -24.87 7.20 46.95
CA LEU A 215 -25.55 6.03 47.49
C LEU A 215 -26.86 6.54 48.04
N VAL A 216 -27.97 6.17 47.44
CA VAL A 216 -29.34 6.38 47.92
C VAL A 216 -29.65 5.28 48.94
#